data_cca6abf3fc50439189db3c01582c6a1a
#
_entry.id   cca6abf3fc50439189db3c01582c6a1a
#
_cell.length_a   1.000
_cell.length_b   1.000
_cell.length_c   1.000
_cell.angle_alpha   90.00
_cell.angle_beta   90.00
_cell.angle_gamma   90.00
#
_symmetry.space_group_name_H-M   'P 1'
#
loop_
_entity.id
_entity.type
_entity.pdbx_description
1 polymer ?
#
loop_
_entity_poly.entity_id
_entity_poly.type
_entity_poly.pdbx_seq_one_letter_code
_entity_poly.pdbx_strand_id
1 'polypeptide(L)'
;MGMTDEEAMLHDTLSELKRQLRSNDSAKIVLIGDVMMDCYIHGYANNLNSRAPVPVLRETSREEDVGAAAHVARGLRSMGLSSHLFGVVGDDTAGLSIIESLEAEGVTTHGIAIVEDRTTTVKTRMLASRESLIRDEQLLLRWDIEEDDPVPDEASVALYEQAIDDLQGASALIASDYGQGVITDQGAEKLFSAAKKGNVPVIADPKLTGLHRTENVDWILFQSQGLELMRRRIGASTGAEAAEKLIQQYNWNHLVVLSGEAGVTIYSADEETVHAPCGLIDLRQMIGLIDAAAVAIAFSLSRGLDVYSTALLANAACECILGAERTDAFVLSKDDLIHRVGEHVWNLQVSKR
;
A
#
# COMPACT_ATOMS: atom_id res chain seq x y z
N MET A 1 -27.37 27.56 -10.99
CA MET A 1 -27.68 26.41 -11.86
C MET A 1 -27.70 25.18 -10.94
N GLY A 2 -28.73 24.31 -11.00
CA GLY A 2 -28.78 23.12 -10.12
C GLY A 2 -27.67 22.13 -10.42
N MET A 3 -27.39 21.19 -9.50
CA MET A 3 -26.54 20.04 -9.77
C MET A 3 -27.12 19.20 -10.92
N THR A 4 -26.28 18.65 -11.78
CA THR A 4 -26.69 17.58 -12.69
C THR A 4 -26.98 16.31 -11.90
N ASP A 5 -27.68 15.34 -12.47
CA ASP A 5 -27.99 14.08 -11.80
C ASP A 5 -26.71 13.32 -11.42
N GLU A 6 -25.69 13.36 -12.27
CA GLU A 6 -24.37 12.77 -12.02
C GLU A 6 -23.64 13.45 -10.86
N GLU A 7 -23.63 14.78 -10.80
CA GLU A 7 -23.04 15.53 -9.69
C GLU A 7 -23.79 15.32 -8.36
N ALA A 8 -25.10 15.16 -8.42
CA ALA A 8 -25.90 14.84 -7.24
C ALA A 8 -25.58 13.44 -6.72
N MET A 9 -25.47 12.47 -7.60
CA MET A 9 -25.05 11.10 -7.26
C MET A 9 -23.64 11.09 -6.63
N LEU A 10 -22.67 11.76 -7.23
CA LEU A 10 -21.31 11.87 -6.69
C LEU A 10 -21.30 12.55 -5.31
N HIS A 11 -22.05 13.64 -5.14
CA HIS A 11 -22.19 14.35 -3.86
C HIS A 11 -22.75 13.44 -2.76
N ASP A 12 -23.81 12.69 -3.08
CA ASP A 12 -24.45 11.79 -2.12
C ASP A 12 -23.53 10.61 -1.76
N THR A 13 -22.82 10.03 -2.73
CA THR A 13 -21.83 8.99 -2.49
C THR A 13 -20.70 9.48 -1.59
N LEU A 14 -20.12 10.64 -1.87
CA LEU A 14 -19.05 11.23 -1.05
C LEU A 14 -19.53 11.57 0.38
N SER A 15 -20.77 12.02 0.50
CA SER A 15 -21.39 12.31 1.81
C SER A 15 -21.59 11.03 2.62
N GLU A 16 -21.99 9.94 1.96
CA GLU A 16 -22.12 8.64 2.58
C GLU A 16 -20.74 8.09 2.99
N LEU A 17 -19.73 8.16 2.12
CA LEU A 17 -18.35 7.77 2.46
C LEU A 17 -17.84 8.50 3.70
N LYS A 18 -18.07 9.81 3.79
CA LYS A 18 -17.72 10.61 4.96
C LYS A 18 -18.44 10.15 6.23
N ARG A 19 -19.69 9.68 6.11
CA ARG A 19 -20.46 9.09 7.22
C ARG A 19 -19.88 7.75 7.65
N GLN A 20 -19.55 6.88 6.69
CA GLN A 20 -18.94 5.57 6.94
C GLN A 20 -17.57 5.70 7.64
N LEU A 21 -16.74 6.63 7.18
CA LEU A 21 -15.44 6.91 7.81
C LEU A 21 -15.55 7.30 9.29
N ARG A 22 -16.64 7.96 9.68
CA ARG A 22 -16.89 8.37 11.08
C ARG A 22 -17.39 7.25 11.99
N SER A 23 -17.73 6.08 11.43
CA SER A 23 -18.17 4.96 12.24
C SER A 23 -17.01 4.36 13.04
N ASN A 24 -17.32 3.81 14.22
CA ASN A 24 -16.33 3.25 15.15
C ASN A 24 -16.28 1.72 15.11
N ASP A 25 -16.89 1.09 14.11
CA ASP A 25 -16.80 -0.36 13.99
C ASP A 25 -15.39 -0.78 13.61
N SER A 26 -14.79 -1.66 14.36
CA SER A 26 -13.47 -2.21 14.10
C SER A 26 -13.62 -3.57 13.42
N ALA A 27 -13.29 -3.63 12.14
CA ALA A 27 -13.25 -4.88 11.38
C ALA A 27 -11.84 -5.47 11.43
N LYS A 28 -11.75 -6.80 11.45
CA LYS A 28 -10.48 -7.52 11.42
C LYS A 28 -9.98 -7.64 9.98
N ILE A 29 -8.73 -7.24 9.77
CA ILE A 29 -8.00 -7.42 8.51
C ILE A 29 -6.78 -8.28 8.79
N VAL A 30 -6.68 -9.39 8.05
CA VAL A 30 -5.47 -10.23 8.03
C VAL A 30 -4.54 -9.67 6.95
N LEU A 31 -3.29 -9.47 7.31
CA LEU A 31 -2.27 -8.95 6.39
C LEU A 31 -1.06 -9.87 6.45
N ILE A 32 -0.65 -10.39 5.29
CA ILE A 32 0.57 -11.18 5.15
C ILE A 32 1.50 -10.49 4.16
N GLY A 33 2.80 -10.44 4.45
CA GLY A 33 3.74 -9.87 3.50
C GLY A 33 5.13 -9.61 4.06
N ASP A 34 5.98 -9.08 3.20
CA ASP A 34 7.33 -8.73 3.54
C ASP A 34 7.36 -7.53 4.49
N VAL A 35 8.12 -7.68 5.58
CA VAL A 35 8.30 -6.66 6.62
C VAL A 35 9.72 -6.12 6.52
N MET A 36 9.88 -4.81 6.60
CA MET A 36 11.19 -4.16 6.49
C MET A 36 11.27 -2.87 7.30
N MET A 37 12.49 -2.38 7.49
CA MET A 37 12.78 -1.06 8.05
C MET A 37 13.12 -0.11 6.91
N ASP A 38 12.46 1.05 6.85
CA ASP A 38 12.88 2.18 6.03
C ASP A 38 13.71 3.14 6.89
N CYS A 39 14.93 3.43 6.46
CA CYS A 39 15.85 4.34 7.15
C CYS A 39 16.15 5.54 6.24
N TYR A 40 16.01 6.74 6.77
CA TYR A 40 16.29 7.98 6.07
C TYR A 40 17.42 8.73 6.77
N ILE A 41 18.50 8.96 6.05
CA ILE A 41 19.65 9.71 6.53
C ILE A 41 19.67 11.05 5.81
N HIS A 42 19.42 12.11 6.56
CA HIS A 42 19.41 13.50 6.07
C HIS A 42 20.74 14.17 6.32
N GLY A 43 21.16 15.04 5.40
CA GLY A 43 22.39 15.75 5.61
C GLY A 43 22.78 16.73 4.50
N TYR A 44 24.05 17.13 4.55
CA TYR A 44 24.66 18.02 3.55
C TYR A 44 25.75 17.30 2.77
N ALA A 45 25.79 17.52 1.44
CA ALA A 45 26.79 16.96 0.54
C ALA A 45 27.53 18.07 -0.21
N ASN A 46 28.21 18.94 0.53
CA ASN A 46 28.93 20.11 -0.02
C ASN A 46 30.30 19.77 -0.60
N ASN A 47 30.85 18.62 -0.23
CA ASN A 47 32.24 18.25 -0.55
C ASN A 47 32.31 16.96 -1.34
N LEU A 48 33.35 16.83 -2.15
CA LEU A 48 33.73 15.56 -2.76
C LEU A 48 34.84 14.90 -1.95
N ASN A 49 34.89 13.58 -1.99
CA ASN A 49 35.97 12.82 -1.40
C ASN A 49 37.29 13.13 -2.13
N SER A 50 38.39 13.22 -1.37
CA SER A 50 39.72 13.58 -1.93
C SER A 50 40.33 12.51 -2.83
N ARG A 51 39.85 11.24 -2.73
CA ARG A 51 40.40 10.09 -3.46
C ARG A 51 39.50 9.60 -4.58
N ALA A 52 38.22 10.01 -4.62
CA ALA A 52 37.27 9.63 -5.63
C ALA A 52 36.22 10.75 -5.81
N PRO A 53 35.70 10.97 -7.02
CA PRO A 53 34.70 12.02 -7.28
C PRO A 53 33.29 11.62 -6.80
N VAL A 54 33.21 11.26 -5.52
CA VAL A 54 31.95 10.88 -4.87
C VAL A 54 31.58 11.92 -3.80
N PRO A 55 30.29 12.25 -3.62
CA PRO A 55 29.85 13.17 -2.57
C PRO A 55 30.15 12.61 -1.18
N VAL A 56 30.49 13.51 -0.25
CA VAL A 56 30.61 13.18 1.18
C VAL A 56 29.37 13.70 1.89
N LEU A 57 28.51 12.78 2.32
CA LEU A 57 27.34 13.12 3.10
C LEU A 57 27.74 13.35 4.56
N ARG A 58 27.41 14.52 5.07
CA ARG A 58 27.50 14.84 6.50
C ARG A 58 26.10 14.72 7.10
N GLU A 59 25.89 13.63 7.83
CA GLU A 59 24.61 13.33 8.50
C GLU A 59 24.25 14.44 9.50
N THR A 60 23.00 14.86 9.47
CA THR A 60 22.39 15.81 10.42
C THR A 60 21.28 15.19 11.22
N SER A 61 20.50 14.28 10.62
CA SER A 61 19.48 13.51 11.30
C SER A 61 19.31 12.15 10.64
N ARG A 62 18.74 11.22 11.40
CA ARG A 62 18.34 9.89 10.97
C ARG A 62 16.94 9.63 11.46
N GLU A 63 16.12 9.09 10.58
CA GLU A 63 14.77 8.66 10.88
C GLU A 63 14.64 7.18 10.46
N GLU A 64 14.02 6.38 11.30
CA GLU A 64 13.75 4.97 11.03
C GLU A 64 12.25 4.75 11.18
N ASP A 65 11.65 4.07 10.21
CA ASP A 65 10.24 3.77 10.21
C ASP A 65 9.97 2.37 9.65
N VAL A 66 8.82 1.80 9.99
CA VAL A 66 8.44 0.49 9.48
C VAL A 66 7.93 0.62 8.05
N GLY A 67 8.35 -0.30 7.17
CA GLY A 67 8.05 -0.27 5.74
C GLY A 67 7.30 -1.50 5.24
N ALA A 68 6.88 -1.45 3.99
CA ALA A 68 6.17 -2.52 3.28
C ALA A 68 4.90 -2.96 4.03
N ALA A 69 4.67 -4.26 4.25
CA ALA A 69 3.49 -4.77 4.94
C ALA A 69 3.30 -4.15 6.34
N ALA A 70 4.39 -3.81 7.04
CA ALA A 70 4.30 -3.14 8.35
C ALA A 70 3.71 -1.72 8.24
N HIS A 71 4.04 -0.97 7.17
CA HIS A 71 3.44 0.34 6.91
C HIS A 71 1.93 0.23 6.60
N VAL A 72 1.52 -0.76 5.82
CA VAL A 72 0.09 -1.07 5.58
C VAL A 72 -0.63 -1.38 6.90
N ALA A 73 0.01 -2.17 7.79
CA ALA A 73 -0.56 -2.51 9.10
C ALA A 73 -0.84 -1.26 9.96
N ARG A 74 0.07 -0.29 9.97
CA ARG A 74 -0.11 1.01 10.65
C ARG A 74 -1.28 1.79 10.05
N GLY A 75 -1.35 1.85 8.72
CA GLY A 75 -2.46 2.51 8.01
C GLY A 75 -3.82 1.90 8.38
N LEU A 76 -3.93 0.58 8.45
CA LEU A 76 -5.15 -0.11 8.89
C LEU A 76 -5.54 0.29 10.32
N ARG A 77 -4.56 0.32 11.25
CA ARG A 77 -4.80 0.75 12.63
C ARG A 77 -5.24 2.21 12.72
N SER A 78 -4.57 3.08 11.97
CA SER A 78 -4.92 4.50 11.91
C SER A 78 -6.34 4.74 11.38
N MET A 79 -6.81 3.87 10.47
CA MET A 79 -8.19 3.86 9.99
C MET A 79 -9.19 3.25 10.99
N GLY A 80 -8.74 2.76 12.14
CA GLY A 80 -9.57 2.15 13.18
C GLY A 80 -9.94 0.69 12.90
N LEU A 81 -9.24 0.02 11.99
CA LEU A 81 -9.38 -1.41 11.71
C LEU A 81 -8.48 -2.24 12.65
N SER A 82 -8.84 -3.48 12.91
CA SER A 82 -7.98 -4.41 13.64
C SER A 82 -7.01 -5.05 12.65
N SER A 83 -5.73 -4.69 12.73
CA SER A 83 -4.68 -5.19 11.84
C SER A 83 -3.93 -6.36 12.48
N HIS A 84 -3.95 -7.53 11.83
CA HIS A 84 -3.24 -8.73 12.23
C HIS A 84 -2.16 -9.03 11.19
N LEU A 85 -0.90 -8.74 11.52
CA LEU A 85 0.22 -8.83 10.58
C LEU A 85 0.95 -10.17 10.72
N PHE A 86 1.14 -10.83 9.58
CA PHE A 86 1.92 -12.03 9.39
C PHE A 86 3.12 -11.73 8.49
N GLY A 87 4.32 -12.00 8.97
CA GLY A 87 5.55 -11.70 8.26
C GLY A 87 6.76 -12.33 8.92
N VAL A 88 7.95 -12.02 8.41
CA VAL A 88 9.21 -12.57 8.93
C VAL A 88 10.19 -11.42 9.14
N VAL A 89 10.89 -11.45 10.27
CA VAL A 89 12.03 -10.59 10.58
C VAL A 89 13.20 -11.45 11.10
N GLY A 90 14.39 -10.89 11.11
CA GLY A 90 15.55 -11.50 11.74
C GLY A 90 15.56 -11.31 13.26
N ASP A 91 16.37 -12.10 13.97
CA ASP A 91 16.70 -11.89 15.38
C ASP A 91 17.81 -10.81 15.49
N ASP A 92 17.49 -9.60 15.03
CA ASP A 92 18.37 -8.44 15.00
C ASP A 92 17.68 -7.18 15.52
N THR A 93 18.47 -6.11 15.67
CA THR A 93 17.96 -4.84 16.21
C THR A 93 16.84 -4.26 15.36
N ALA A 94 16.92 -4.37 14.02
CA ALA A 94 15.89 -3.83 13.13
C ALA A 94 14.58 -4.61 13.26
N GLY A 95 14.64 -5.95 13.32
CA GLY A 95 13.47 -6.80 13.51
C GLY A 95 12.76 -6.54 14.83
N LEU A 96 13.51 -6.45 15.92
CA LEU A 96 12.95 -6.15 17.25
C LEU A 96 12.33 -4.73 17.29
N SER A 97 13.00 -3.73 16.73
CA SER A 97 12.48 -2.37 16.66
C SER A 97 11.18 -2.26 15.86
N ILE A 98 11.06 -3.03 14.77
CA ILE A 98 9.81 -3.11 13.98
C ILE A 98 8.67 -3.63 14.84
N ILE A 99 8.89 -4.75 15.55
CA ILE A 99 7.85 -5.36 16.40
C ILE A 99 7.42 -4.39 17.52
N GLU A 100 8.39 -3.79 18.21
CA GLU A 100 8.10 -2.82 19.29
C GLU A 100 7.30 -1.62 18.79
N SER A 101 7.67 -1.08 17.61
CA SER A 101 6.97 0.05 17.00
C SER A 101 5.52 -0.30 16.64
N LEU A 102 5.30 -1.46 16.03
CA LEU A 102 3.97 -1.93 15.66
C LEU A 102 3.07 -2.21 16.86
N GLU A 103 3.63 -2.82 17.92
CA GLU A 103 2.89 -3.07 19.17
C GLU A 103 2.50 -1.77 19.87
N ALA A 104 3.39 -0.79 19.89
CA ALA A 104 3.09 0.53 20.45
C ALA A 104 1.92 1.23 19.72
N GLU A 105 1.72 0.95 18.45
CA GLU A 105 0.60 1.46 17.64
C GLU A 105 -0.64 0.52 17.67
N GLY A 106 -0.57 -0.58 18.42
CA GLY A 106 -1.67 -1.51 18.61
C GLY A 106 -1.93 -2.45 17.42
N VAL A 107 -0.93 -2.68 16.57
CA VAL A 107 -0.94 -3.74 15.57
C VAL A 107 -0.78 -5.09 16.29
N THR A 108 -1.51 -6.10 15.83
CA THR A 108 -1.34 -7.46 16.33
C THR A 108 -0.17 -8.12 15.62
N THR A 109 0.92 -8.41 16.35
CA THR A 109 2.22 -8.85 15.83
C THR A 109 2.54 -10.32 16.09
N HIS A 110 1.65 -11.08 16.74
CA HIS A 110 1.88 -12.50 17.07
C HIS A 110 2.16 -13.39 15.84
N GLY A 111 1.78 -12.93 14.65
CA GLY A 111 2.06 -13.59 13.37
C GLY A 111 3.41 -13.20 12.77
N ILE A 112 4.23 -12.35 13.42
CA ILE A 112 5.58 -12.04 12.93
C ILE A 112 6.55 -13.09 13.48
N ALA A 113 7.09 -13.91 12.57
CA ALA A 113 8.10 -14.89 12.92
C ALA A 113 9.48 -14.23 13.02
N ILE A 114 10.17 -14.44 14.16
CA ILE A 114 11.58 -14.07 14.33
C ILE A 114 12.42 -15.27 13.93
N VAL A 115 13.25 -15.12 12.91
CA VAL A 115 14.09 -16.19 12.37
C VAL A 115 15.55 -15.94 12.75
N GLU A 116 16.13 -16.90 13.48
CA GLU A 116 17.53 -16.88 13.88
C GLU A 116 18.44 -16.92 12.64
N ASP A 117 19.58 -16.25 12.71
CA ASP A 117 20.54 -16.10 11.61
C ASP A 117 20.02 -15.44 10.31
N ARG A 118 18.79 -14.92 10.30
CA ARG A 118 18.25 -14.12 9.20
C ARG A 118 18.49 -12.65 9.44
N THR A 119 18.78 -11.92 8.37
CA THR A 119 18.89 -10.46 8.41
C THR A 119 17.54 -9.82 8.10
N THR A 120 17.09 -8.88 8.95
CA THR A 120 15.93 -8.06 8.63
C THR A 120 16.24 -7.11 7.49
N THR A 121 15.36 -7.04 6.50
CA THR A 121 15.51 -6.10 5.38
C THR A 121 15.50 -4.65 5.87
N VAL A 122 16.53 -3.89 5.53
CA VAL A 122 16.64 -2.45 5.82
C VAL A 122 16.91 -1.69 4.53
N LYS A 123 16.10 -0.69 4.22
CA LYS A 123 16.26 0.18 3.04
C LYS A 123 16.65 1.57 3.46
N THR A 124 17.93 1.88 3.34
CA THR A 124 18.48 3.17 3.74
C THR A 124 18.52 4.14 2.56
N ARG A 125 17.85 5.27 2.69
CA ARG A 125 17.87 6.39 1.74
C ARG A 125 18.71 7.52 2.29
N MET A 126 19.75 7.89 1.57
CA MET A 126 20.65 9.00 1.92
C MET A 126 20.23 10.24 1.14
N LEU A 127 19.69 11.21 1.86
CA LEU A 127 19.15 12.45 1.34
C LEU A 127 20.09 13.61 1.67
N ALA A 128 20.36 14.46 0.70
CA ALA A 128 21.21 15.62 0.92
C ALA A 128 20.69 16.87 0.25
N SER A 129 20.83 17.99 0.95
CA SER A 129 20.73 19.33 0.40
C SER A 129 22.11 19.96 0.26
N ARG A 130 22.21 21.05 -0.53
CA ARG A 130 23.32 21.99 -0.46
C ARG A 130 22.98 23.06 0.56
N GLU A 131 23.93 23.45 1.39
CA GLU A 131 23.77 24.47 2.45
C GLU A 131 23.17 25.79 1.96
N SER A 132 23.36 26.10 0.66
CA SER A 132 22.84 27.32 0.01
C SER A 132 21.41 27.18 -0.55
N LEU A 133 20.85 25.97 -0.59
CA LEU A 133 19.54 25.67 -1.18
C LEU A 133 18.71 24.81 -0.20
N ILE A 134 18.36 25.40 0.91
CA ILE A 134 17.81 24.76 2.13
C ILE A 134 16.52 23.95 1.93
N ARG A 135 15.93 23.87 0.75
CA ARG A 135 14.57 23.29 0.59
C ARG A 135 14.46 22.05 -0.29
N ASP A 136 15.46 21.70 -1.07
CA ASP A 136 15.38 20.57 -1.99
C ASP A 136 16.43 19.50 -1.63
N GLU A 137 16.04 18.60 -0.74
CA GLU A 137 16.80 17.39 -0.52
C GLU A 137 16.69 16.47 -1.74
N GLN A 138 17.83 15.91 -2.15
CA GLN A 138 17.90 14.97 -3.26
C GLN A 138 18.41 13.64 -2.75
N LEU A 139 17.82 12.56 -3.24
CA LEU A 139 18.31 11.22 -2.99
C LEU A 139 19.69 11.06 -3.64
N LEU A 140 20.72 10.88 -2.82
CA LEU A 140 22.09 10.64 -3.28
C LEU A 140 22.36 9.16 -3.53
N LEU A 141 21.89 8.32 -2.61
CA LEU A 141 22.15 6.90 -2.62
C LEU A 141 21.01 6.19 -1.88
N ARG A 142 20.63 5.01 -2.38
CA ARG A 142 19.88 4.01 -1.64
C ARG A 142 20.83 2.85 -1.34
N TRP A 143 20.89 2.45 -0.09
CA TRP A 143 21.67 1.30 0.39
C TRP A 143 20.72 0.33 1.07
N ASP A 144 20.61 -0.87 0.48
CA ASP A 144 19.74 -1.92 0.97
C ASP A 144 20.57 -3.02 1.64
N ILE A 145 20.08 -3.47 2.78
CA ILE A 145 20.50 -4.71 3.45
C ILE A 145 19.33 -5.65 3.26
N GLU A 146 19.54 -6.74 2.54
CA GLU A 146 18.51 -7.71 2.21
C GLU A 146 19.06 -9.12 2.44
N GLU A 147 18.16 -10.05 2.76
CA GLU A 147 18.48 -11.46 2.88
C GLU A 147 18.27 -12.16 1.54
N ASP A 148 19.30 -12.84 1.05
CA ASP A 148 19.24 -13.60 -0.21
C ASP A 148 18.67 -15.01 -0.02
N ASP A 149 18.78 -15.57 1.20
CA ASP A 149 18.29 -16.89 1.49
C ASP A 149 16.75 -16.89 1.67
N PRO A 150 16.05 -17.94 1.19
CA PRO A 150 14.61 -18.06 1.37
C PRO A 150 14.25 -18.14 2.85
N VAL A 151 13.01 -17.78 3.17
CA VAL A 151 12.46 -18.04 4.51
C VAL A 151 12.49 -19.55 4.77
N PRO A 152 13.00 -20.03 5.92
CA PRO A 152 13.03 -21.45 6.23
C PRO A 152 11.64 -22.09 6.11
N ASP A 153 11.57 -23.29 5.52
CA ASP A 153 10.29 -23.98 5.22
C ASP A 153 9.42 -24.13 6.47
N GLU A 154 10.01 -24.45 7.62
CA GLU A 154 9.29 -24.62 8.89
C GLU A 154 8.64 -23.30 9.33
N ALA A 155 9.35 -22.20 9.27
CA ALA A 155 8.85 -20.87 9.59
C ALA A 155 7.75 -20.45 8.60
N SER A 156 7.96 -20.70 7.30
CA SER A 156 6.98 -20.40 6.26
C SER A 156 5.69 -21.19 6.45
N VAL A 157 5.76 -22.50 6.71
CA VAL A 157 4.58 -23.35 6.93
C VAL A 157 3.80 -22.87 8.15
N ALA A 158 4.49 -22.64 9.29
CA ALA A 158 3.84 -22.16 10.52
C ALA A 158 3.16 -20.81 10.33
N LEU A 159 3.80 -19.88 9.60
CA LEU A 159 3.26 -18.57 9.26
C LEU A 159 1.93 -18.68 8.51
N TYR A 160 1.90 -19.49 7.47
CA TYR A 160 0.68 -19.67 6.67
C TYR A 160 -0.43 -20.40 7.41
N GLU A 161 -0.11 -21.39 8.24
CA GLU A 161 -1.10 -22.08 9.07
C GLU A 161 -1.77 -21.10 10.05
N GLN A 162 -0.98 -20.28 10.73
CA GLN A 162 -1.51 -19.25 11.62
C GLN A 162 -2.34 -18.18 10.88
N ALA A 163 -1.88 -17.74 9.70
CA ALA A 163 -2.63 -16.78 8.89
C ALA A 163 -3.97 -17.36 8.42
N ILE A 164 -4.01 -18.64 8.04
CA ILE A 164 -5.24 -19.34 7.65
C ILE A 164 -6.22 -19.44 8.83
N ASP A 165 -5.75 -19.80 10.01
CA ASP A 165 -6.58 -19.88 11.21
C ASP A 165 -7.17 -18.50 11.56
N ASP A 166 -6.42 -17.45 11.33
CA ASP A 166 -6.84 -16.08 11.65
C ASP A 166 -7.79 -15.46 10.61
N LEU A 167 -8.02 -16.12 9.46
CA LEU A 167 -9.05 -15.70 8.50
C LEU A 167 -10.47 -15.78 9.07
N GLN A 168 -10.69 -16.55 10.13
CA GLN A 168 -12.02 -16.65 10.73
C GLN A 168 -12.49 -15.28 11.25
N GLY A 169 -13.57 -14.75 10.67
CA GLY A 169 -14.15 -13.45 11.01
C GLY A 169 -13.37 -12.26 10.46
N ALA A 170 -12.38 -12.48 9.59
CA ALA A 170 -11.74 -11.39 8.86
C ALA A 170 -12.66 -10.81 7.78
N SER A 171 -12.63 -9.50 7.62
CA SER A 171 -13.37 -8.79 6.56
C SER A 171 -12.61 -8.72 5.25
N ALA A 172 -11.29 -8.83 5.28
CA ALA A 172 -10.42 -8.95 4.11
C ALA A 172 -9.08 -9.57 4.49
N LEU A 173 -8.40 -10.14 3.48
CA LEU A 173 -7.00 -10.54 3.50
C LEU A 173 -6.23 -9.60 2.59
N ILE A 174 -5.08 -9.07 3.06
CA ILE A 174 -4.13 -8.34 2.22
C ILE A 174 -2.86 -9.18 2.08
N ALA A 175 -2.35 -9.32 0.85
CA ALA A 175 -1.07 -9.94 0.54
C ALA A 175 -0.14 -8.90 -0.11
N SER A 176 0.94 -8.54 0.59
CA SER A 176 1.90 -7.50 0.17
C SER A 176 3.26 -8.14 -0.16
N ASP A 177 3.54 -8.32 -1.47
CA ASP A 177 4.71 -9.06 -1.99
C ASP A 177 5.77 -8.10 -2.52
N TYR A 178 6.81 -7.86 -1.73
CA TYR A 178 8.01 -7.10 -2.15
C TYR A 178 9.15 -8.01 -2.64
N GLY A 179 8.91 -9.34 -2.67
CA GLY A 179 9.85 -10.33 -3.17
C GLY A 179 10.98 -10.64 -2.21
N GLN A 180 10.77 -10.48 -0.90
CA GLN A 180 11.71 -10.85 0.16
C GLN A 180 11.44 -12.25 0.73
N GLY A 181 10.57 -13.03 0.07
CA GLY A 181 10.38 -14.44 0.30
C GLY A 181 9.28 -14.82 1.28
N VAL A 182 8.54 -13.89 1.85
CA VAL A 182 7.37 -14.20 2.69
C VAL A 182 6.25 -14.80 1.84
N ILE A 183 5.97 -14.22 0.67
CA ILE A 183 4.93 -14.75 -0.23
C ILE A 183 5.52 -15.83 -1.13
N THR A 184 5.20 -17.10 -0.83
CA THR A 184 5.63 -18.27 -1.58
C THR A 184 4.51 -18.83 -2.46
N ASP A 185 4.87 -19.62 -3.50
CA ASP A 185 3.87 -20.19 -4.42
C ASP A 185 2.89 -21.10 -3.68
N GLN A 186 3.38 -22.05 -2.87
CA GLN A 186 2.55 -23.00 -2.13
C GLN A 186 1.75 -22.32 -1.00
N GLY A 187 2.37 -21.35 -0.33
CA GLY A 187 1.72 -20.61 0.75
C GLY A 187 0.58 -19.76 0.23
N ALA A 188 0.80 -19.01 -0.84
CA ALA A 188 -0.23 -18.17 -1.49
C ALA A 188 -1.41 -19.03 -1.98
N GLU A 189 -1.14 -20.16 -2.65
CA GLU A 189 -2.20 -21.09 -3.10
C GLU A 189 -3.08 -21.57 -1.94
N LYS A 190 -2.47 -22.02 -0.84
CA LYS A 190 -3.21 -22.50 0.33
C LYS A 190 -4.02 -21.39 0.99
N LEU A 191 -3.40 -20.23 1.22
CA LEU A 191 -4.01 -19.10 1.92
C LEU A 191 -5.18 -18.52 1.12
N PHE A 192 -5.00 -18.26 -0.18
CA PHE A 192 -6.06 -17.70 -1.03
C PHE A 192 -7.20 -18.70 -1.24
N SER A 193 -6.89 -20.00 -1.32
CA SER A 193 -7.92 -21.03 -1.33
C SER A 193 -8.72 -21.07 -0.02
N ALA A 194 -8.07 -20.88 1.13
CA ALA A 194 -8.74 -20.81 2.43
C ALA A 194 -9.59 -19.54 2.54
N ALA A 195 -9.07 -18.39 2.12
CA ALA A 195 -9.82 -17.12 2.08
C ALA A 195 -11.08 -17.24 1.22
N LYS A 196 -10.96 -17.82 0.02
CA LYS A 196 -12.09 -18.05 -0.88
C LYS A 196 -13.15 -18.96 -0.24
N LYS A 197 -12.76 -20.04 0.44
CA LYS A 197 -13.69 -20.94 1.16
C LYS A 197 -14.39 -20.23 2.33
N GLY A 198 -13.70 -19.30 2.97
CA GLY A 198 -14.23 -18.48 4.06
C GLY A 198 -15.03 -17.26 3.60
N ASN A 199 -15.16 -17.02 2.29
CA ASN A 199 -15.72 -15.80 1.70
C ASN A 199 -15.00 -14.53 2.20
N VAL A 200 -13.69 -14.59 2.42
CA VAL A 200 -12.84 -13.47 2.78
C VAL A 200 -12.21 -12.92 1.49
N PRO A 201 -12.54 -11.70 1.05
CA PRO A 201 -11.97 -11.13 -0.16
C PRO A 201 -10.48 -10.89 0.01
N VAL A 202 -9.72 -11.10 -1.06
CA VAL A 202 -8.27 -10.97 -1.10
C VAL A 202 -7.87 -9.72 -1.89
N ILE A 203 -7.04 -8.88 -1.27
CA ILE A 203 -6.36 -7.75 -1.90
C ILE A 203 -4.89 -8.14 -2.05
N ALA A 204 -4.31 -8.06 -3.25
CA ALA A 204 -2.90 -8.35 -3.45
C ALA A 204 -2.17 -7.18 -4.13
N ASP A 205 -1.00 -6.88 -3.57
CA ASP A 205 0.04 -6.04 -4.19
C ASP A 205 1.22 -6.94 -4.57
N PRO A 206 1.18 -7.55 -5.77
CA PRO A 206 2.20 -8.48 -6.18
C PRO A 206 3.39 -7.79 -6.82
N LYS A 207 4.59 -8.27 -6.54
CA LYS A 207 5.72 -8.03 -7.43
C LYS A 207 5.40 -8.63 -8.81
N LEU A 208 5.73 -7.93 -9.91
CA LEU A 208 5.38 -8.37 -11.28
C LEU A 208 5.96 -9.75 -11.64
N THR A 209 7.02 -10.19 -10.97
CA THR A 209 7.59 -11.53 -11.10
C THR A 209 6.77 -12.61 -10.37
N GLY A 210 5.90 -12.22 -9.45
CA GLY A 210 5.05 -13.10 -8.64
C GLY A 210 3.58 -13.16 -9.07
N LEU A 211 3.22 -12.62 -10.25
CA LEU A 211 1.82 -12.56 -10.71
C LEU A 211 1.13 -13.93 -10.78
N HIS A 212 1.88 -15.00 -11.07
CA HIS A 212 1.33 -16.36 -11.11
C HIS A 212 0.76 -16.82 -9.76
N ARG A 213 1.15 -16.19 -8.65
CA ARG A 213 0.63 -16.47 -7.30
C ARG A 213 -0.74 -15.88 -7.05
N THR A 214 -1.19 -14.94 -7.90
CA THR A 214 -2.42 -14.17 -7.69
C THR A 214 -3.63 -14.72 -8.45
N GLU A 215 -3.59 -15.97 -8.91
CA GLU A 215 -4.75 -16.57 -9.57
C GLU A 215 -5.97 -16.59 -8.66
N ASN A 216 -7.12 -16.17 -9.20
CA ASN A 216 -8.42 -16.08 -8.51
C ASN A 216 -8.46 -15.09 -7.32
N VAL A 217 -7.60 -14.10 -7.29
CA VAL A 217 -7.63 -13.01 -6.29
C VAL A 217 -8.71 -11.98 -6.67
N ASP A 218 -9.33 -11.38 -5.65
CA ASP A 218 -10.44 -10.44 -5.88
C ASP A 218 -9.96 -9.06 -6.33
N TRP A 219 -8.93 -8.51 -5.66
CA TRP A 219 -8.43 -7.15 -5.90
C TRP A 219 -6.93 -7.15 -6.10
N ILE A 220 -6.48 -6.70 -7.27
CA ILE A 220 -5.05 -6.56 -7.59
C ILE A 220 -4.70 -5.09 -7.70
N LEU A 221 -3.59 -4.70 -7.08
CA LEU A 221 -3.10 -3.33 -7.09
C LEU A 221 -1.90 -3.19 -8.03
N PHE A 222 -1.96 -2.24 -8.95
CA PHE A 222 -0.86 -1.85 -9.81
C PHE A 222 -0.65 -0.34 -9.77
N GLN A 223 0.60 0.08 -9.82
CA GLN A 223 0.91 1.42 -10.34
C GLN A 223 0.80 1.42 -11.87
N SER A 224 0.51 2.58 -12.45
CA SER A 224 0.38 2.74 -13.91
C SER A 224 1.61 2.25 -14.69
N GLN A 225 2.81 2.42 -14.11
CA GLN A 225 4.05 1.91 -14.68
C GLN A 225 4.09 0.38 -14.75
N GLY A 226 3.55 -0.31 -13.73
CA GLY A 226 3.43 -1.77 -13.71
C GLY A 226 2.50 -2.27 -14.81
N LEU A 227 1.34 -1.63 -14.99
CA LEU A 227 0.42 -1.96 -16.08
C LEU A 227 1.07 -1.69 -17.45
N GLU A 228 1.80 -0.59 -17.60
CA GLU A 228 2.49 -0.27 -18.89
C GLU A 228 3.59 -1.29 -19.22
N LEU A 229 4.34 -1.78 -18.23
CA LEU A 229 5.30 -2.86 -18.42
C LEU A 229 4.61 -4.15 -18.86
N MET A 230 3.51 -4.50 -18.23
CA MET A 230 2.73 -5.68 -18.60
C MET A 230 2.07 -5.51 -19.96
N ARG A 231 1.55 -4.33 -20.30
CA ARG A 231 1.01 -4.01 -21.62
C ARG A 231 2.01 -4.35 -22.74
N ARG A 232 3.24 -3.90 -22.58
CA ARG A 232 4.33 -4.19 -23.55
C ARG A 232 4.66 -5.67 -23.61
N ARG A 233 4.73 -6.32 -22.43
CA ARG A 233 5.09 -7.75 -22.33
C ARG A 233 4.07 -8.66 -23.01
N ILE A 234 2.76 -8.36 -22.90
CA ILE A 234 1.68 -9.16 -23.48
C ILE A 234 1.22 -8.67 -24.86
N GLY A 235 1.86 -7.62 -25.41
CA GLY A 235 1.56 -7.08 -26.72
C GLY A 235 0.17 -6.44 -26.84
N ALA A 236 -0.34 -5.84 -25.77
CA ALA A 236 -1.61 -5.12 -25.80
C ALA A 236 -1.44 -3.70 -26.37
N SER A 237 -2.43 -3.20 -27.09
CA SER A 237 -2.39 -1.90 -27.75
C SER A 237 -2.65 -0.75 -26.78
N THR A 238 -3.49 -0.99 -25.77
CA THR A 238 -3.88 0.00 -24.74
C THR A 238 -3.76 -0.57 -23.33
N GLY A 239 -3.74 0.33 -22.31
CA GLY A 239 -3.79 -0.07 -20.92
C GLY A 239 -5.08 -0.83 -20.58
N ALA A 240 -6.22 -0.41 -21.13
CA ALA A 240 -7.50 -1.09 -20.93
C ALA A 240 -7.48 -2.52 -21.51
N GLU A 241 -6.97 -2.71 -22.73
CA GLU A 241 -6.79 -4.04 -23.32
C GLU A 241 -5.84 -4.91 -22.48
N ALA A 242 -4.78 -4.30 -21.92
CA ALA A 242 -3.87 -5.03 -21.04
C ALA A 242 -4.57 -5.46 -19.75
N ALA A 243 -5.35 -4.58 -19.15
CA ALA A 243 -6.12 -4.88 -17.94
C ALA A 243 -7.11 -6.03 -18.18
N GLU A 244 -7.89 -5.98 -19.25
CA GLU A 244 -8.81 -7.06 -19.64
C GLU A 244 -8.09 -8.41 -19.77
N LYS A 245 -6.98 -8.43 -20.55
CA LYS A 245 -6.20 -9.66 -20.77
C LYS A 245 -5.65 -10.23 -19.46
N LEU A 246 -5.15 -9.38 -18.57
CA LEU A 246 -4.60 -9.81 -17.29
C LEU A 246 -5.71 -10.33 -16.36
N ILE A 247 -6.84 -9.64 -16.26
CA ILE A 247 -8.01 -10.08 -15.52
C ILE A 247 -8.45 -11.47 -16.00
N GLN A 248 -8.58 -11.68 -17.31
CA GLN A 248 -8.95 -12.97 -17.89
C GLN A 248 -7.88 -14.04 -17.64
N GLN A 249 -6.60 -13.71 -17.80
CA GLN A 249 -5.49 -14.65 -17.65
C GLN A 249 -5.38 -15.21 -16.24
N TYR A 250 -5.55 -14.36 -15.22
CA TYR A 250 -5.38 -14.70 -13.82
C TYR A 250 -6.70 -14.88 -13.06
N ASN A 251 -7.82 -14.72 -13.75
CA ASN A 251 -9.17 -14.79 -13.17
C ASN A 251 -9.32 -13.85 -11.95
N TRP A 252 -8.90 -12.60 -12.11
CA TRP A 252 -9.11 -11.55 -11.11
C TRP A 252 -10.53 -10.96 -11.22
N ASN A 253 -11.09 -10.48 -10.09
CA ASN A 253 -12.34 -9.75 -10.13
C ASN A 253 -12.11 -8.28 -10.50
N HIS A 254 -11.07 -7.66 -9.89
CA HIS A 254 -10.76 -6.24 -10.07
C HIS A 254 -9.26 -6.01 -10.20
N LEU A 255 -8.85 -5.17 -11.16
CA LEU A 255 -7.52 -4.60 -11.27
C LEU A 255 -7.59 -3.10 -11.00
N VAL A 256 -6.98 -2.66 -9.91
CA VAL A 256 -6.89 -1.26 -9.49
C VAL A 256 -5.59 -0.67 -9.99
N VAL A 257 -5.67 0.39 -10.77
CA VAL A 257 -4.50 1.08 -11.34
C VAL A 257 -4.37 2.47 -10.75
N LEU A 258 -3.27 2.68 -10.03
CA LEU A 258 -2.93 3.93 -9.37
C LEU A 258 -2.06 4.77 -10.32
N SER A 259 -2.59 5.89 -10.79
CA SER A 259 -1.97 6.71 -11.83
C SER A 259 -1.50 8.09 -11.35
N GLY A 260 -1.32 8.27 -10.04
CA GLY A 260 -0.86 9.52 -9.47
C GLY A 260 -1.79 10.69 -9.83
N GLU A 261 -1.30 11.64 -10.61
CA GLU A 261 -2.09 12.81 -11.06
C GLU A 261 -3.32 12.47 -11.90
N ALA A 262 -3.35 11.33 -12.55
CA ALA A 262 -4.52 10.88 -13.29
C ALA A 262 -5.58 10.19 -12.41
N GLY A 263 -5.27 9.93 -11.14
CA GLY A 263 -6.20 9.32 -10.19
C GLY A 263 -6.18 7.80 -10.19
N VAL A 264 -7.31 7.19 -9.85
CA VAL A 264 -7.47 5.74 -9.69
C VAL A 264 -8.46 5.20 -10.71
N THR A 265 -8.08 4.10 -11.38
CA THR A 265 -8.97 3.38 -12.30
C THR A 265 -9.14 1.94 -11.81
N ILE A 266 -10.37 1.46 -11.73
CA ILE A 266 -10.70 0.06 -11.41
C ILE A 266 -11.29 -0.57 -12.66
N TYR A 267 -10.58 -1.56 -13.20
CA TYR A 267 -11.07 -2.45 -14.24
C TYR A 267 -11.67 -3.69 -13.58
N SER A 268 -12.85 -4.11 -13.99
CA SER A 268 -13.59 -5.22 -13.38
C SER A 268 -13.90 -6.29 -14.42
N ALA A 269 -14.00 -7.57 -13.97
CA ALA A 269 -14.36 -8.69 -14.83
C ALA A 269 -15.80 -8.59 -15.33
N ASP A 270 -16.73 -8.28 -14.42
CA ASP A 270 -18.18 -8.35 -14.65
C ASP A 270 -18.89 -6.99 -14.50
N GLU A 271 -18.16 -5.90 -14.25
CA GLU A 271 -18.72 -4.56 -14.05
C GLU A 271 -18.05 -3.56 -15.00
N GLU A 272 -18.67 -2.39 -15.17
CA GLU A 272 -18.09 -1.30 -15.94
C GLU A 272 -16.82 -0.76 -15.26
N THR A 273 -15.86 -0.33 -16.09
CA THR A 273 -14.65 0.34 -15.60
C THR A 273 -14.99 1.64 -14.89
N VAL A 274 -14.51 1.81 -13.69
CA VAL A 274 -14.69 3.03 -12.89
C VAL A 274 -13.39 3.83 -12.86
N HIS A 275 -13.50 5.14 -13.07
CA HIS A 275 -12.37 6.06 -12.96
C HIS A 275 -12.70 7.19 -11.99
N ALA A 276 -11.84 7.38 -10.97
CA ALA A 276 -11.89 8.49 -10.02
C ALA A 276 -10.69 9.42 -10.32
N PRO A 277 -10.92 10.62 -10.86
CA PRO A 277 -9.83 11.54 -11.22
C PRO A 277 -9.22 12.18 -9.96
N CYS A 278 -7.90 12.42 -9.99
CA CYS A 278 -7.21 13.14 -8.93
C CYS A 278 -7.61 14.62 -8.94
N GLY A 279 -8.00 15.14 -7.78
CA GLY A 279 -8.38 16.54 -7.60
C GLY A 279 -7.24 17.46 -7.13
N LEU A 280 -6.00 16.95 -7.03
CA LEU A 280 -4.84 17.75 -6.62
C LEU A 280 -4.19 18.46 -7.81
N ILE A 281 -3.70 19.68 -7.57
CA ILE A 281 -2.98 20.48 -8.57
C ILE A 281 -1.46 20.33 -8.37
N ASP A 282 -1.02 20.14 -7.12
CA ASP A 282 0.40 20.05 -6.74
C ASP A 282 0.67 18.71 -6.07
N LEU A 283 1.46 17.88 -6.74
CA LEU A 283 1.86 16.57 -6.24
C LEU A 283 3.26 16.68 -5.64
N ARG A 284 3.41 16.24 -4.40
CA ARG A 284 4.65 16.37 -3.65
C ARG A 284 5.42 15.07 -3.51
N GLN A 285 4.71 13.93 -3.57
CA GLN A 285 5.32 12.61 -3.45
C GLN A 285 4.46 11.51 -4.08
N MET A 286 5.04 10.32 -4.24
CA MET A 286 4.34 9.14 -4.77
C MET A 286 4.60 7.86 -3.93
N ILE A 287 5.38 7.94 -2.86
CA ILE A 287 5.69 6.79 -2.00
C ILE A 287 4.47 6.48 -1.14
N GLY A 288 4.10 5.20 -1.00
CA GLY A 288 2.97 4.77 -0.17
C GLY A 288 1.60 4.79 -0.86
N LEU A 289 1.52 5.07 -2.18
CA LEU A 289 0.24 5.06 -2.90
C LEU A 289 -0.47 3.71 -2.84
N ILE A 290 0.28 2.62 -3.02
CA ILE A 290 -0.27 1.26 -2.99
C ILE A 290 -0.77 0.94 -1.59
N ASP A 291 0.01 1.28 -0.57
CA ASP A 291 -0.34 1.05 0.83
C ASP A 291 -1.64 1.77 1.20
N ALA A 292 -1.76 3.04 0.84
CA ALA A 292 -2.96 3.82 1.07
C ALA A 292 -4.19 3.27 0.32
N ALA A 293 -4.01 2.83 -0.92
CA ALA A 293 -5.07 2.20 -1.69
C ALA A 293 -5.49 0.86 -1.07
N ALA A 294 -4.54 0.01 -0.65
CA ALA A 294 -4.83 -1.26 0.02
C ALA A 294 -5.65 -1.04 1.30
N VAL A 295 -5.26 -0.06 2.12
CA VAL A 295 -5.97 0.32 3.35
C VAL A 295 -7.38 0.82 3.03
N ALA A 296 -7.55 1.69 2.03
CA ALA A 296 -8.85 2.22 1.64
C ALA A 296 -9.79 1.13 1.08
N ILE A 297 -9.26 0.21 0.28
CA ILE A 297 -10.02 -0.93 -0.26
C ILE A 297 -10.42 -1.89 0.87
N ALA A 298 -9.50 -2.21 1.79
CA ALA A 298 -9.82 -3.05 2.95
C ALA A 298 -10.91 -2.41 3.82
N PHE A 299 -10.86 -1.09 4.03
CA PHE A 299 -11.93 -0.37 4.70
C PHE A 299 -13.25 -0.49 3.92
N SER A 300 -13.23 -0.27 2.61
CA SER A 300 -14.43 -0.37 1.75
C SER A 300 -15.07 -1.75 1.83
N LEU A 301 -14.27 -2.81 1.73
CA LEU A 301 -14.73 -4.20 1.84
C LEU A 301 -15.33 -4.49 3.22
N SER A 302 -14.72 -3.96 4.27
CA SER A 302 -15.25 -4.10 5.64
C SER A 302 -16.62 -3.44 5.85
N ARG A 303 -16.99 -2.52 4.97
CA ARG A 303 -18.28 -1.78 4.98
C ARG A 303 -19.25 -2.25 3.91
N GLY A 304 -18.86 -3.21 3.07
CA GLY A 304 -19.68 -3.67 1.95
C GLY A 304 -19.95 -2.58 0.91
N LEU A 305 -18.98 -1.67 0.70
CA LEU A 305 -19.10 -0.61 -0.30
C LEU A 305 -18.99 -1.19 -1.72
N ASP A 306 -19.66 -0.57 -2.67
CA ASP A 306 -19.59 -0.92 -4.09
C ASP A 306 -18.25 -0.45 -4.73
N VAL A 307 -18.00 -0.88 -5.98
CA VAL A 307 -16.78 -0.57 -6.72
C VAL A 307 -16.63 0.93 -6.96
N TYR A 308 -17.72 1.64 -7.23
CA TYR A 308 -17.68 3.09 -7.44
C TYR A 308 -17.26 3.85 -6.17
N SER A 309 -17.89 3.54 -5.05
CA SER A 309 -17.54 4.09 -3.74
C SER A 309 -16.10 3.74 -3.34
N THR A 310 -15.66 2.51 -3.63
CA THR A 310 -14.28 2.04 -3.39
C THR A 310 -13.27 2.83 -4.22
N ALA A 311 -13.56 3.10 -5.50
CA ALA A 311 -12.68 3.90 -6.37
C ALA A 311 -12.51 5.33 -5.83
N LEU A 312 -13.61 5.97 -5.42
CA LEU A 312 -13.57 7.32 -4.84
C LEU A 312 -12.77 7.36 -3.55
N LEU A 313 -12.96 6.37 -2.68
CA LEU A 313 -12.24 6.32 -1.40
C LEU A 313 -10.75 6.02 -1.61
N ALA A 314 -10.40 5.08 -2.48
CA ALA A 314 -9.01 4.78 -2.82
C ALA A 314 -8.32 5.99 -3.47
N ASN A 315 -9.02 6.73 -4.35
CA ASN A 315 -8.48 7.97 -4.92
C ASN A 315 -8.23 9.02 -3.85
N ALA A 316 -9.18 9.27 -2.95
CA ALA A 316 -9.01 10.22 -1.85
C ALA A 316 -7.84 9.82 -0.92
N ALA A 317 -7.65 8.52 -0.66
CA ALA A 317 -6.51 8.01 0.10
C ALA A 317 -5.18 8.27 -0.63
N CYS A 318 -5.12 8.01 -1.93
CA CYS A 318 -3.95 8.35 -2.76
C CYS A 318 -3.68 9.86 -2.75
N GLU A 319 -4.69 10.70 -2.80
CA GLU A 319 -4.54 12.15 -2.74
C GLU A 319 -3.97 12.63 -1.40
N CYS A 320 -4.32 11.99 -0.28
CA CYS A 320 -3.69 12.28 1.01
C CYS A 320 -2.18 12.06 0.96
N ILE A 321 -1.74 10.95 0.33
CA ILE A 321 -0.31 10.67 0.12
C ILE A 321 0.33 11.69 -0.82
N LEU A 322 -0.26 11.91 -1.99
CA LEU A 322 0.27 12.80 -3.03
C LEU A 322 0.44 14.25 -2.55
N GLY A 323 -0.43 14.72 -1.66
CA GLY A 323 -0.42 16.06 -1.08
C GLY A 323 0.41 16.20 0.18
N ALA A 324 0.91 15.12 0.77
CA ALA A 324 1.68 15.16 2.02
C ALA A 324 3.01 15.92 1.85
N GLU A 325 3.39 16.70 2.87
CA GLU A 325 4.64 17.49 2.83
C GLU A 325 5.90 16.67 3.06
N ARG A 326 5.79 15.53 3.74
CA ARG A 326 6.89 14.61 4.05
C ARG A 326 6.57 13.21 3.54
N THR A 327 7.55 12.59 2.91
CA THR A 327 7.43 11.24 2.36
C THR A 327 7.61 10.15 3.41
N ASP A 328 8.37 10.44 4.46
CA ASP A 328 9.17 9.44 5.15
C ASP A 328 8.42 8.79 6.34
N ALA A 329 7.35 9.45 6.84
CA ALA A 329 6.58 8.94 7.97
C ALA A 329 5.06 9.18 7.81
N PHE A 330 4.59 9.44 6.58
CA PHE A 330 3.16 9.70 6.39
C PHE A 330 2.37 8.39 6.44
N VAL A 331 1.59 8.23 7.48
CA VAL A 331 0.61 7.16 7.62
C VAL A 331 -0.78 7.73 7.33
N LEU A 332 -1.49 7.13 6.38
CA LEU A 332 -2.87 7.52 6.09
C LEU A 332 -3.71 7.45 7.35
N SER A 333 -4.27 8.58 7.77
CA SER A 333 -5.16 8.62 8.92
C SER A 333 -6.64 8.75 8.53
N LYS A 334 -7.50 8.28 9.43
CA LYS A 334 -8.95 8.43 9.26
C LYS A 334 -9.35 9.90 9.14
N ASP A 335 -8.71 10.79 9.91
CA ASP A 335 -9.04 12.22 9.91
C ASP A 335 -8.60 12.90 8.61
N ASP A 336 -7.41 12.58 8.07
CA ASP A 336 -6.96 13.07 6.78
C ASP A 336 -7.92 12.67 5.67
N LEU A 337 -8.36 11.41 5.67
CA LEU A 337 -9.27 10.89 4.66
C LEU A 337 -10.68 11.51 4.79
N ILE A 338 -11.19 11.71 6.01
CA ILE A 338 -12.45 12.44 6.25
C ILE A 338 -12.35 13.88 5.74
N HIS A 339 -11.22 14.53 5.98
CA HIS A 339 -10.96 15.87 5.51
C HIS A 339 -10.95 15.91 3.98
N ARG A 340 -10.19 15.03 3.35
CA ARG A 340 -10.05 14.97 1.88
C ARG A 340 -11.38 14.69 1.17
N VAL A 341 -12.13 13.69 1.63
CA VAL A 341 -13.48 13.42 1.12
C VAL A 341 -14.41 14.64 1.34
N GLY A 342 -14.24 15.33 2.47
CA GLY A 342 -14.96 16.56 2.76
C GLY A 342 -14.65 17.72 1.78
N GLU A 343 -13.41 17.84 1.34
CA GLU A 343 -13.01 18.82 0.32
C GLU A 343 -13.66 18.52 -1.04
N HIS A 344 -13.73 17.25 -1.44
CA HIS A 344 -14.45 16.86 -2.66
C HIS A 344 -15.94 17.25 -2.60
N VAL A 345 -16.63 17.00 -1.48
CA VAL A 345 -18.02 17.44 -1.26
C VAL A 345 -18.16 18.95 -1.38
N TRP A 346 -17.25 19.68 -0.74
CA TRP A 346 -17.25 21.15 -0.76
C TRP A 346 -17.03 21.71 -2.17
N ASN A 347 -16.08 21.18 -2.92
CA ASN A 347 -15.76 21.62 -4.27
C ASN A 347 -16.94 21.46 -5.23
N LEU A 348 -17.72 20.37 -5.11
CA LEU A 348 -18.97 20.19 -5.86
C LEU A 348 -20.02 21.26 -5.53
N GLN A 349 -20.07 21.73 -4.28
CA GLN A 349 -21.02 22.78 -3.86
C GLN A 349 -20.58 24.18 -4.29
N VAL A 350 -19.27 24.47 -4.28
CA VAL A 350 -18.73 25.81 -4.56
C VAL A 350 -18.59 26.08 -6.05
N SER A 351 -18.27 25.08 -6.86
CA SER A 351 -18.17 25.23 -8.33
C SER A 351 -19.44 25.77 -8.99
N LYS A 352 -20.52 25.96 -8.21
CA LYS A 352 -21.85 26.39 -8.65
C LYS A 352 -22.32 27.76 -8.07
N ARG A 353 -21.46 28.41 -7.30
CA ARG A 353 -21.70 29.78 -6.87
C ARG A 353 -21.01 30.77 -7.83
#